data_34a47d1cfd7e4b8634813e168c7aaba7
#
_entry.id   34a47d1cfd7e4b8634813e168c7aaba7
#
_cell.length_a   1.000
_cell.length_b   1.000
_cell.length_c   1.000
_cell.angle_alpha   90.00
_cell.angle_beta   90.00
_cell.angle_gamma   90.00
#
_symmetry.space_group_name_H-M   'P 1'
#
loop_
_entity.id
_entity.type
_entity.pdbx_description
1 polymer ?
#
loop_
_entity_poly.entity_id
_entity_poly.type
_entity_poly.pdbx_seq_one_letter_code
_entity_poly.pdbx_strand_id
1 'polypeptide(L)'
;MIIQYITKLLKIDQQLCPFSILAMEEEAKVYTSLSFTIPSEGALKGGALVSSAPRTSAPTKQYNLTIGGIIDRLDILTDKQTGKPRIRVVDYKTGNQPSSPIKNIDEIFDPNNIRSKHSNYYLQAILYSLIVSRSKRWNPAGHPVSPALLFIKQAPANHYDPTLHIDKHPISDVTVYEEEFLTKLKHTLADIYSPDTPFTPTDDRKKCELCPYRMLCGL
;
A
#
# COMPACT_ATOMS: atom_id res chain seq x y z
N MET A 1 17.76 24.43 -4.50
CA MET A 1 17.28 23.06 -4.25
C MET A 1 15.84 22.84 -4.77
N ILE A 2 14.82 23.58 -4.32
CA ILE A 2 13.40 23.43 -4.75
C ILE A 2 13.25 23.56 -6.27
N ILE A 3 13.80 24.61 -6.89
CA ILE A 3 13.74 24.83 -8.34
C ILE A 3 14.28 23.61 -9.12
N GLN A 4 15.35 22.97 -8.64
CA GLN A 4 15.90 21.78 -9.28
C GLN A 4 14.94 20.58 -9.22
N TYR A 5 14.22 20.40 -8.10
CA TYR A 5 13.20 19.35 -7.98
C TYR A 5 12.03 19.62 -8.91
N ILE A 6 11.51 20.86 -8.95
CA ILE A 6 10.42 21.23 -9.86
C ILE A 6 10.84 21.02 -11.32
N THR A 7 12.06 21.46 -11.71
CA THR A 7 12.56 21.26 -13.07
C THR A 7 12.64 19.77 -13.44
N LYS A 8 13.09 18.92 -12.50
CA LYS A 8 13.13 17.46 -12.71
C LYS A 8 11.74 16.88 -12.87
N LEU A 9 10.80 17.27 -12.00
CA LEU A 9 9.41 16.82 -12.04
C LEU A 9 8.76 17.17 -13.39
N LEU A 10 8.91 18.42 -13.84
CA LEU A 10 8.38 18.84 -15.15
C LEU A 10 8.98 18.07 -16.32
N LYS A 11 10.27 17.72 -16.28
CA LYS A 11 10.89 16.87 -17.30
C LYS A 11 10.32 15.44 -17.29
N ILE A 12 10.05 14.89 -16.11
CA ILE A 12 9.39 13.59 -15.97
C ILE A 12 7.98 13.67 -16.57
N ASP A 13 7.19 14.68 -16.19
CA ASP A 13 5.84 14.84 -16.69
C ASP A 13 5.81 15.03 -18.22
N GLN A 14 6.76 15.76 -18.77
CA GLN A 14 6.90 15.90 -20.22
C GLN A 14 7.12 14.55 -20.92
N GLN A 15 7.88 13.63 -20.32
CA GLN A 15 8.08 12.28 -20.87
C GLN A 15 6.85 11.37 -20.70
N LEU A 16 6.06 11.60 -19.64
CA LEU A 16 4.86 10.83 -19.34
C LEU A 16 3.63 11.30 -20.12
N CYS A 17 3.68 12.48 -20.74
CA CYS A 17 2.60 13.00 -21.58
C CYS A 17 2.27 12.09 -22.78
N PRO A 18 1.01 12.06 -23.26
CA PRO A 18 -0.11 12.85 -22.76
C PRO A 18 -0.83 12.19 -21.57
N PHE A 19 -1.22 12.99 -20.56
CA PHE A 19 -2.11 12.60 -19.48
C PHE A 19 -2.92 13.83 -19.03
N SER A 20 -4.03 13.61 -18.32
CA SER A 20 -4.79 14.66 -17.64
C SER A 20 -4.78 14.42 -16.15
N ILE A 21 -4.61 15.47 -15.35
CA ILE A 21 -4.70 15.42 -13.90
C ILE A 21 -6.16 15.45 -13.50
N LEU A 22 -6.65 14.45 -12.77
CA LEU A 22 -8.00 14.37 -12.26
C LEU A 22 -8.15 15.08 -10.91
N ALA A 23 -7.14 14.94 -10.04
CA ALA A 23 -7.10 15.56 -8.72
C ALA A 23 -5.67 15.55 -8.14
N MET A 24 -5.42 16.42 -7.16
CA MET A 24 -4.17 16.52 -6.42
C MET A 24 -4.44 16.79 -4.93
N GLU A 25 -3.58 16.23 -4.04
CA GLU A 25 -3.53 16.57 -2.62
C GLU A 25 -4.91 16.55 -1.93
N GLU A 26 -5.30 17.62 -1.28
CA GLU A 26 -6.54 17.74 -0.51
C GLU A 26 -7.82 17.38 -1.30
N GLU A 27 -7.82 17.55 -2.62
CA GLU A 27 -8.94 17.14 -3.47
C GLU A 27 -9.00 15.64 -3.69
N ALA A 28 -7.85 14.96 -3.61
CA ALA A 28 -7.67 13.53 -3.86
C ALA A 28 -7.74 12.67 -2.58
N LYS A 29 -8.67 12.99 -1.67
CA LYS A 29 -8.92 12.19 -0.47
C LYS A 29 -9.64 10.90 -0.82
N VAL A 30 -9.10 9.78 -0.32
CA VAL A 30 -9.64 8.43 -0.55
C VAL A 30 -9.74 7.66 0.75
N TYR A 31 -10.91 7.07 1.01
CA TYR A 31 -11.17 6.24 2.18
C TYR A 31 -12.06 5.05 1.82
N THR A 32 -11.88 3.95 2.54
CA THR A 32 -12.74 2.78 2.47
C THR A 32 -12.96 2.21 3.85
N SER A 33 -14.09 1.52 4.05
CA SER A 33 -14.33 0.73 5.25
C SER A 33 -13.87 -0.71 5.00
N LEU A 34 -13.06 -1.22 5.91
CA LEU A 34 -12.55 -2.58 5.88
C LEU A 34 -13.05 -3.34 7.10
N SER A 35 -13.74 -4.46 6.86
CA SER A 35 -14.21 -5.37 7.91
C SER A 35 -13.27 -6.55 8.05
N PHE A 36 -12.90 -6.90 9.28
CA PHE A 36 -12.10 -8.07 9.60
C PHE A 36 -12.56 -8.68 10.92
N THR A 37 -12.20 -9.92 11.17
CA THR A 37 -12.61 -10.68 12.36
C THR A 37 -11.40 -11.09 13.19
N ILE A 38 -11.55 -11.04 14.50
CA ILE A 38 -10.56 -11.55 15.46
C ILE A 38 -11.23 -12.69 16.22
N PRO A 39 -10.61 -13.88 16.36
CA PRO A 39 -11.07 -14.92 17.25
C PRO A 39 -11.13 -14.37 18.68
N SER A 40 -12.25 -14.55 19.40
CA SER A 40 -12.30 -14.18 20.82
C SER A 40 -11.56 -15.19 21.68
N GLU A 41 -11.04 -14.71 22.81
CA GLU A 41 -10.29 -15.50 23.80
C GLU A 41 -10.94 -16.87 24.07
N GLY A 42 -10.17 -17.93 23.90
CA GLY A 42 -10.60 -19.30 24.13
C GLY A 42 -10.21 -20.31 23.05
N ALA A 43 -9.82 -19.86 21.84
CA ALA A 43 -9.53 -20.77 20.73
C ALA A 43 -8.10 -21.32 20.70
N LEU A 44 -7.15 -20.78 21.52
CA LEU A 44 -5.73 -21.10 21.44
C LEU A 44 -5.07 -21.61 22.73
N LYS A 45 -5.82 -21.89 23.79
CA LYS A 45 -5.29 -22.54 25.00
C LYS A 45 -5.71 -24.01 25.06
N GLY A 46 -4.82 -24.91 24.60
CA GLY A 46 -5.01 -26.33 24.87
C GLY A 46 -4.37 -27.27 23.89
N GLY A 47 -3.06 -27.44 24.00
CA GLY A 47 -2.43 -28.67 23.57
C GLY A 47 -2.89 -29.80 24.50
N ALA A 48 -3.98 -30.52 24.15
CA ALA A 48 -4.29 -31.84 24.62
C ALA A 48 -5.33 -32.46 23.68
N LEU A 49 -4.94 -33.55 23.06
CA LEU A 49 -5.78 -34.48 22.32
C LEU A 49 -6.88 -35.01 23.25
N VAL A 50 -8.14 -34.65 23.08
CA VAL A 50 -9.28 -35.53 23.44
C VAL A 50 -10.53 -35.13 22.66
N SER A 51 -11.13 -36.15 22.00
CA SER A 51 -12.55 -36.35 21.74
C SER A 51 -13.27 -35.52 20.66
N SER A 52 -13.84 -36.30 19.75
CA SER A 52 -14.77 -35.98 18.68
C SER A 52 -16.09 -35.38 19.16
N ALA A 53 -16.16 -34.06 19.27
CA ALA A 53 -17.42 -33.31 19.30
C ALA A 53 -17.38 -32.25 18.20
N PRO A 54 -18.53 -31.88 17.55
CA PRO A 54 -18.54 -30.84 16.56
C PRO A 54 -18.12 -29.53 17.24
N ARG A 55 -16.99 -28.96 16.77
CA ARG A 55 -16.47 -27.67 17.26
C ARG A 55 -17.50 -26.60 16.89
N THR A 56 -18.28 -26.14 17.85
CA THR A 56 -18.94 -24.85 17.74
C THR A 56 -17.85 -23.82 17.48
N SER A 57 -17.97 -23.10 16.36
CA SER A 57 -17.03 -22.05 15.98
C SER A 57 -16.84 -21.11 17.18
N ALA A 58 -15.58 -20.89 17.57
CA ALA A 58 -15.27 -19.92 18.61
C ALA A 58 -15.91 -18.57 18.26
N PRO A 59 -16.50 -17.86 19.22
CA PRO A 59 -17.10 -16.57 18.94
C PRO A 59 -16.04 -15.65 18.32
N THR A 60 -16.37 -15.03 17.20
CA THR A 60 -15.50 -14.07 16.49
C THR A 60 -16.06 -12.68 16.68
N LYS A 61 -15.20 -11.72 16.99
CA LYS A 61 -15.59 -10.30 17.06
C LYS A 61 -15.25 -9.64 15.72
N GLN A 62 -16.26 -9.01 15.12
CA GLN A 62 -16.09 -8.27 13.89
C GLN A 62 -15.70 -6.82 14.20
N TYR A 63 -14.71 -6.31 13.47
CA TYR A 63 -14.25 -4.94 13.53
C TYR A 63 -14.44 -4.27 12.18
N ASN A 64 -14.78 -2.97 12.21
CA ASN A 64 -14.86 -2.11 11.04
C ASN A 64 -13.86 -0.97 11.21
N LEU A 65 -12.95 -0.83 10.28
CA LEU A 65 -11.93 0.22 10.28
C LEU A 65 -12.05 1.06 9.02
N THR A 66 -12.05 2.38 9.17
CA THR A 66 -11.90 3.30 8.03
C THR A 66 -10.42 3.50 7.77
N ILE A 67 -9.98 3.17 6.55
CA ILE A 67 -8.60 3.28 6.13
C ILE A 67 -8.52 4.06 4.82
N GLY A 68 -7.46 4.86 4.64
CA GLY A 68 -7.24 5.67 3.45
C GLY A 68 -6.28 6.80 3.71
N GLY A 69 -6.37 7.86 2.93
CA GLY A 69 -5.51 9.03 3.06
C GLY A 69 -5.66 10.01 1.91
N ILE A 70 -4.58 10.73 1.63
CA ILE A 70 -4.50 11.74 0.57
C ILE A 70 -3.56 11.20 -0.50
N ILE A 71 -3.99 11.26 -1.76
CA ILE A 71 -3.18 10.92 -2.92
C ILE A 71 -2.48 12.18 -3.41
N ASP A 72 -1.17 12.13 -3.66
CA ASP A 72 -0.43 13.30 -4.13
C ASP A 72 -0.94 13.75 -5.51
N ARG A 73 -1.17 12.80 -6.45
CA ARG A 73 -1.74 13.10 -7.76
C ARG A 73 -2.48 11.90 -8.35
N LEU A 74 -3.62 12.19 -8.97
CA LEU A 74 -4.44 11.24 -9.70
C LEU A 74 -4.50 11.65 -11.17
N ASP A 75 -4.00 10.80 -12.07
CA ASP A 75 -3.96 11.04 -13.51
C ASP A 75 -4.89 10.09 -14.25
N ILE A 76 -5.36 10.52 -15.42
CA ILE A 76 -5.90 9.64 -16.46
C ILE A 76 -5.03 9.75 -17.71
N LEU A 77 -4.66 8.62 -18.28
CA LEU A 77 -3.83 8.52 -19.48
C LEU A 77 -4.35 7.44 -20.42
N THR A 78 -3.93 7.50 -21.67
CA THR A 78 -4.16 6.41 -22.62
C THR A 78 -3.03 5.39 -22.47
N ASP A 79 -3.39 4.16 -22.14
CA ASP A 79 -2.44 3.06 -22.08
C ASP A 79 -1.88 2.76 -23.47
N LYS A 80 -0.55 2.77 -23.61
CA LYS A 80 0.12 2.66 -24.90
C LYS A 80 -0.01 1.27 -25.55
N GLN A 81 -0.27 0.24 -24.74
CA GLN A 81 -0.38 -1.14 -25.26
C GLN A 81 -1.80 -1.45 -25.70
N THR A 82 -2.79 -0.99 -24.93
CA THR A 82 -4.20 -1.31 -25.14
C THR A 82 -4.97 -0.23 -25.89
N GLY A 83 -4.45 1.00 -25.95
CA GLY A 83 -5.15 2.19 -26.47
C GLY A 83 -6.35 2.65 -25.62
N LYS A 84 -6.53 2.06 -24.44
CA LYS A 84 -7.66 2.35 -23.55
C LYS A 84 -7.29 3.31 -22.42
N PRO A 85 -8.25 4.07 -21.88
CA PRO A 85 -8.00 4.90 -20.70
C PRO A 85 -7.60 4.05 -19.50
N ARG A 86 -6.63 4.55 -18.72
CA ARG A 86 -6.16 3.98 -17.46
C ARG A 86 -5.96 5.11 -16.44
N ILE A 87 -6.38 4.89 -15.21
CA ILE A 87 -6.12 5.81 -14.11
C ILE A 87 -4.77 5.44 -13.48
N ARG A 88 -3.98 6.45 -13.11
CA ARG A 88 -2.71 6.30 -12.43
C ARG A 88 -2.75 7.05 -11.10
N VAL A 89 -2.52 6.32 -10.00
CA VAL A 89 -2.36 6.85 -8.65
C VAL A 89 -0.88 7.11 -8.42
N VAL A 90 -0.48 8.38 -8.36
CA VAL A 90 0.93 8.79 -8.24
C VAL A 90 1.21 9.25 -6.83
N ASP A 91 2.28 8.72 -6.26
CA ASP A 91 2.83 9.16 -4.99
C ASP A 91 4.28 9.63 -5.20
N TYR A 92 4.61 10.85 -4.74
CA TYR A 92 5.92 11.47 -4.91
C TYR A 92 6.88 11.05 -3.81
N LYS A 93 8.07 10.61 -4.19
CA LYS A 93 9.12 10.23 -3.24
C LYS A 93 10.37 11.07 -3.44
N THR A 94 10.82 11.72 -2.37
CA THR A 94 12.08 12.49 -2.34
C THR A 94 13.28 11.63 -1.96
N GLY A 95 13.03 10.38 -1.54
CA GLY A 95 14.05 9.38 -1.20
C GLY A 95 14.74 8.75 -2.42
N ASN A 96 15.53 7.73 -2.17
CA ASN A 96 16.13 6.89 -3.22
C ASN A 96 15.15 5.78 -3.62
N GLN A 97 15.34 5.24 -4.83
CA GLN A 97 14.63 4.02 -5.23
C GLN A 97 15.03 2.83 -4.35
N PRO A 98 14.16 1.81 -4.23
CA PRO A 98 14.51 0.59 -3.51
C PRO A 98 15.73 -0.11 -4.12
N SER A 99 16.56 -0.70 -3.27
CA SER A 99 17.74 -1.46 -3.71
C SER A 99 17.40 -2.83 -4.30
N SER A 100 16.19 -3.31 -4.04
CA SER A 100 15.70 -4.61 -4.51
C SER A 100 14.22 -4.53 -4.87
N PRO A 101 13.76 -5.24 -5.91
CA PRO A 101 12.35 -5.25 -6.30
C PRO A 101 11.49 -6.06 -5.31
N ILE A 102 10.20 -5.75 -5.26
CA ILE A 102 9.15 -6.59 -4.66
C ILE A 102 8.81 -7.71 -5.66
N LYS A 103 8.78 -8.96 -5.19
CA LYS A 103 8.51 -10.14 -6.03
C LYS A 103 7.07 -10.64 -5.94
N ASN A 104 6.41 -10.45 -4.81
CA ASN A 104 5.05 -10.89 -4.55
C ASN A 104 4.39 -10.03 -3.46
N ILE A 105 3.10 -10.24 -3.23
CA ILE A 105 2.33 -9.51 -2.22
C ILE A 105 2.82 -9.79 -0.79
N ASP A 106 3.28 -11.01 -0.48
CA ASP A 106 3.79 -11.35 0.86
C ASP A 106 4.95 -10.45 1.28
N GLU A 107 5.84 -10.13 0.34
CA GLU A 107 6.98 -9.25 0.61
C GLU A 107 6.60 -7.82 0.99
N ILE A 108 5.39 -7.36 0.61
CA ILE A 108 4.86 -6.04 0.99
C ILE A 108 4.54 -5.99 2.48
N PHE A 109 4.07 -7.11 3.04
CA PHE A 109 3.69 -7.23 4.45
C PHE A 109 4.82 -7.70 5.36
N ASP A 110 6.00 -8.03 4.81
CA ASP A 110 7.18 -8.37 5.59
C ASP A 110 7.87 -7.10 6.12
N PRO A 111 7.93 -6.86 7.44
CA PRO A 111 8.54 -5.67 8.03
C PRO A 111 10.06 -5.55 7.75
N ASN A 112 10.73 -6.66 7.40
CA ASN A 112 12.15 -6.66 7.05
C ASN A 112 12.41 -5.99 5.68
N ASN A 113 11.39 -5.91 4.83
CA ASN A 113 11.49 -5.32 3.51
C ASN A 113 11.29 -3.78 3.49
N ILE A 114 10.97 -3.16 4.62
CA ILE A 114 10.70 -1.70 4.67
C ILE A 114 11.91 -0.89 4.22
N ARG A 115 13.13 -1.25 4.62
CA ARG A 115 14.34 -0.49 4.28
C ARG A 115 14.90 -0.82 2.90
N SER A 116 14.99 -2.09 2.56
CA SER A 116 15.62 -2.56 1.33
C SER A 116 14.72 -2.43 0.11
N LYS A 117 13.43 -2.68 0.28
CA LYS A 117 12.44 -2.74 -0.80
C LYS A 117 11.40 -1.62 -0.76
N HIS A 118 11.40 -0.77 0.29
CA HIS A 118 10.37 0.24 0.52
C HIS A 118 8.95 -0.35 0.48
N SER A 119 8.75 -1.52 1.13
CA SER A 119 7.47 -2.24 1.13
C SER A 119 6.30 -1.40 1.63
N ASN A 120 6.54 -0.46 2.56
CA ASN A 120 5.56 0.51 3.04
C ASN A 120 5.04 1.45 1.93
N TYR A 121 5.87 1.81 0.94
CA TYR A 121 5.42 2.61 -0.20
C TYR A 121 4.51 1.80 -1.13
N TYR A 122 4.84 0.52 -1.34
CA TYR A 122 3.99 -0.41 -2.09
C TYR A 122 2.64 -0.59 -1.42
N LEU A 123 2.63 -0.81 -0.10
CA LEU A 123 1.40 -0.96 0.69
C LEU A 123 0.49 0.25 0.51
N GLN A 124 1.04 1.47 0.65
CA GLN A 124 0.30 2.72 0.48
C GLN A 124 -0.25 2.87 -0.94
N ALA A 125 0.59 2.73 -1.96
CA ALA A 125 0.22 2.97 -3.35
C ALA A 125 -0.81 1.94 -3.86
N ILE A 126 -0.67 0.67 -3.49
CA ILE A 126 -1.63 -0.39 -3.84
C ILE A 126 -2.96 -0.16 -3.13
N LEU A 127 -2.95 0.14 -1.82
CA LEU A 127 -4.18 0.43 -1.07
C LEU A 127 -4.96 1.58 -1.70
N TYR A 128 -4.30 2.71 -1.98
CA TYR A 128 -4.96 3.87 -2.59
C TYR A 128 -5.49 3.54 -3.99
N SER A 129 -4.74 2.79 -4.77
CA SER A 129 -5.18 2.35 -6.09
C SER A 129 -6.41 1.43 -6.03
N LEU A 130 -6.49 0.53 -5.05
CA LEU A 130 -7.68 -0.30 -4.81
C LEU A 130 -8.89 0.53 -4.37
N ILE A 131 -8.70 1.57 -3.54
CA ILE A 131 -9.79 2.46 -3.17
C ILE A 131 -10.30 3.24 -4.39
N VAL A 132 -9.39 3.75 -5.22
CA VAL A 132 -9.73 4.47 -6.47
C VAL A 132 -10.44 3.55 -7.45
N SER A 133 -10.00 2.31 -7.63
CA SER A 133 -10.62 1.35 -8.57
C SER A 133 -12.11 1.13 -8.28
N ARG A 134 -12.49 1.15 -7.00
CA ARG A 134 -13.86 0.98 -6.52
C ARG A 134 -14.65 2.29 -6.39
N SER A 135 -14.01 3.43 -6.57
CA SER A 135 -14.60 4.75 -6.33
C SER A 135 -15.50 5.20 -7.48
N LYS A 136 -16.79 5.41 -7.21
CA LYS A 136 -17.70 6.03 -8.17
C LYS A 136 -17.37 7.48 -8.47
N ARG A 137 -16.67 8.18 -7.56
CA ARG A 137 -16.21 9.56 -7.76
C ARG A 137 -15.03 9.63 -8.73
N TRP A 138 -14.02 8.79 -8.52
CA TRP A 138 -12.75 8.88 -9.22
C TRP A 138 -12.65 7.95 -10.44
N ASN A 139 -13.41 6.86 -10.43
CA ASN A 139 -13.43 5.86 -11.49
C ASN A 139 -14.86 5.43 -11.87
N PRO A 140 -15.73 6.39 -12.30
CA PRO A 140 -17.12 6.07 -12.64
C PRO A 140 -17.23 5.11 -13.82
N ALA A 141 -16.26 5.10 -14.72
CA ALA A 141 -16.24 4.29 -15.93
C ALA A 141 -15.58 2.89 -15.71
N GLY A 142 -15.02 2.61 -14.53
CA GLY A 142 -14.38 1.32 -14.24
C GLY A 142 -13.10 1.08 -15.04
N HIS A 143 -12.30 2.12 -15.28
CA HIS A 143 -11.01 1.96 -15.93
C HIS A 143 -10.02 1.17 -15.07
N PRO A 144 -9.05 0.45 -15.67
CA PRO A 144 -7.91 -0.09 -14.95
C PRO A 144 -7.18 0.99 -14.14
N VAL A 145 -6.71 0.64 -12.94
CA VAL A 145 -6.01 1.56 -12.05
C VAL A 145 -4.61 1.04 -11.75
N SER A 146 -3.59 1.86 -12.00
CA SER A 146 -2.19 1.52 -11.76
C SER A 146 -1.58 2.38 -10.65
N PRO A 147 -0.88 1.78 -9.66
CA PRO A 147 -0.05 2.50 -8.70
C PRO A 147 1.25 2.95 -9.32
N ALA A 148 1.73 4.14 -8.94
CA ALA A 148 2.98 4.70 -9.41
C ALA A 148 3.76 5.39 -8.29
N LEU A 149 5.07 5.15 -8.21
CA LEU A 149 5.98 5.86 -7.31
C LEU A 149 6.95 6.71 -8.12
N LEU A 150 6.87 8.03 -7.96
CA LEU A 150 7.69 8.96 -8.69
C LEU A 150 8.84 9.46 -7.82
N PHE A 151 10.04 8.90 -8.03
CA PHE A 151 11.26 9.27 -7.30
C PHE A 151 11.91 10.50 -7.93
N ILE A 152 11.71 11.69 -7.34
CA ILE A 152 12.12 12.98 -7.91
C ILE A 152 13.65 13.13 -8.00
N LYS A 153 14.42 12.54 -7.06
CA LYS A 153 15.89 12.63 -7.06
C LYS A 153 16.53 11.96 -8.26
N GLN A 154 15.96 10.87 -8.70
CA GLN A 154 16.46 10.09 -9.82
C GLN A 154 15.82 10.61 -11.10
N ALA A 155 16.30 11.79 -11.55
CA ALA A 155 15.85 12.34 -12.82
C ALA A 155 16.10 11.31 -13.91
N PRO A 156 15.10 11.05 -14.74
CA PRO A 156 15.05 9.88 -15.57
C PRO A 156 16.09 9.87 -16.66
N ALA A 157 16.65 8.69 -16.87
CA ALA A 157 17.04 8.27 -18.19
C ALA A 157 15.83 8.30 -19.14
N ASN A 158 16.04 8.39 -20.43
CA ASN A 158 14.98 8.31 -21.44
C ASN A 158 14.08 7.09 -21.16
N HIS A 159 12.75 7.29 -21.24
CA HIS A 159 11.72 6.24 -21.02
C HIS A 159 11.46 5.86 -19.55
N TYR A 160 11.48 6.82 -18.65
CA TYR A 160 11.10 6.57 -17.25
C TYR A 160 9.61 6.21 -17.12
N ASP A 161 9.32 5.06 -16.50
CA ASP A 161 7.98 4.63 -16.12
C ASP A 161 7.90 4.52 -14.59
N PRO A 162 7.08 5.36 -13.91
CA PRO A 162 6.91 5.31 -12.47
C PRO A 162 5.97 4.19 -12.00
N THR A 163 5.36 3.44 -12.90
CA THR A 163 4.43 2.35 -12.55
C THR A 163 5.11 1.35 -11.63
N LEU A 164 4.44 0.96 -10.56
CA LEU A 164 4.96 -0.08 -9.68
C LEU A 164 5.03 -1.43 -10.38
N HIS A 165 6.03 -2.21 -10.01
CA HIS A 165 6.25 -3.55 -10.55
C HIS A 165 6.21 -4.59 -9.43
N ILE A 166 5.62 -5.74 -9.71
CA ILE A 166 5.76 -6.97 -8.93
C ILE A 166 6.43 -8.00 -9.82
N ASP A 167 7.51 -8.60 -9.36
CA ASP A 167 8.34 -9.57 -10.12
C ASP A 167 8.67 -9.09 -11.55
N LYS A 168 9.10 -7.83 -11.68
CA LYS A 168 9.43 -7.16 -12.95
C LYS A 168 8.24 -6.87 -13.88
N HIS A 169 7.01 -7.26 -13.52
CA HIS A 169 5.80 -6.98 -14.28
C HIS A 169 5.15 -5.69 -13.78
N PRO A 170 4.86 -4.71 -14.66
CA PRO A 170 4.18 -3.49 -14.27
C PRO A 170 2.74 -3.80 -13.83
N ILE A 171 2.31 -3.16 -12.73
CA ILE A 171 0.92 -3.25 -12.28
C ILE A 171 0.08 -2.29 -13.14
N SER A 172 -0.39 -2.77 -14.27
CA SER A 172 -1.27 -2.00 -15.15
C SER A 172 -2.71 -1.92 -14.64
N ASP A 173 -3.13 -2.92 -13.87
CA ASP A 173 -4.41 -2.95 -13.15
C ASP A 173 -4.21 -3.59 -11.78
N VAL A 174 -4.43 -2.80 -10.72
CA VAL A 174 -4.24 -3.22 -9.34
C VAL A 174 -5.26 -4.29 -8.89
N THR A 175 -6.40 -4.39 -9.56
CA THR A 175 -7.47 -5.34 -9.20
C THR A 175 -7.04 -6.80 -9.30
N VAL A 176 -6.03 -7.09 -10.13
CA VAL A 176 -5.42 -8.43 -10.24
C VAL A 176 -4.86 -8.93 -8.90
N TYR A 177 -4.41 -8.02 -8.03
CA TYR A 177 -3.82 -8.34 -6.73
C TYR A 177 -4.78 -8.12 -5.56
N GLU A 178 -6.03 -7.73 -5.82
CA GLU A 178 -6.96 -7.25 -4.80
C GLU A 178 -7.25 -8.28 -3.71
N GLU A 179 -7.60 -9.50 -4.08
CA GLU A 179 -7.98 -10.56 -3.15
C GLU A 179 -6.81 -10.92 -2.21
N GLU A 180 -5.63 -11.14 -2.79
CA GLU A 180 -4.43 -11.50 -2.03
C GLU A 180 -4.01 -10.35 -1.10
N PHE A 181 -3.97 -9.11 -1.61
CA PHE A 181 -3.60 -7.94 -0.84
C PHE A 181 -4.56 -7.68 0.33
N LEU A 182 -5.88 -7.72 0.08
CA LEU A 182 -6.88 -7.49 1.13
C LEU A 182 -6.88 -8.59 2.18
N THR A 183 -6.62 -9.84 1.80
CA THR A 183 -6.48 -10.97 2.73
C THR A 183 -5.30 -10.72 3.69
N LYS A 184 -4.13 -10.35 3.17
CA LYS A 184 -2.95 -10.03 3.98
C LYS A 184 -3.15 -8.81 4.85
N LEU A 185 -3.78 -7.75 4.31
CA LEU A 185 -4.09 -6.54 5.06
C LEU A 185 -5.02 -6.83 6.25
N LYS A 186 -6.09 -7.61 6.03
CA LYS A 186 -7.02 -8.03 7.10
C LYS A 186 -6.32 -8.85 8.16
N HIS A 187 -5.43 -9.77 7.77
CA HIS A 187 -4.65 -10.58 8.69
C HIS A 187 -3.75 -9.68 9.56
N THR A 188 -2.99 -8.78 8.94
CA THR A 188 -2.14 -7.82 9.66
C THR A 188 -2.94 -6.95 10.64
N LEU A 189 -4.13 -6.50 10.24
CA LEU A 189 -5.01 -5.74 11.12
C LEU A 189 -5.55 -6.61 12.27
N ALA A 190 -5.91 -7.86 12.01
CA ALA A 190 -6.33 -8.79 13.05
C ALA A 190 -5.23 -9.02 14.08
N ASP A 191 -3.97 -9.16 13.66
CA ASP A 191 -2.81 -9.28 14.56
C ASP A 191 -2.60 -8.03 15.41
N ILE A 192 -2.72 -6.83 14.81
CA ILE A 192 -2.58 -5.54 15.53
C ILE A 192 -3.66 -5.36 16.59
N TYR A 193 -4.89 -5.78 16.32
CA TYR A 193 -6.03 -5.62 17.23
C TYR A 193 -6.28 -6.85 18.11
N SER A 194 -5.48 -7.91 17.97
CA SER A 194 -5.62 -9.12 18.79
C SER A 194 -5.23 -8.84 20.24
N PRO A 195 -6.12 -9.15 21.21
CA PRO A 195 -5.78 -9.03 22.63
C PRO A 195 -4.71 -10.05 23.07
N ASP A 196 -4.55 -11.14 22.30
CA ASP A 196 -3.60 -12.22 22.62
C ASP A 196 -2.17 -11.92 22.11
N THR A 197 -2.01 -10.88 21.29
CA THR A 197 -0.69 -10.49 20.74
C THR A 197 -0.18 -9.24 21.47
N PRO A 198 0.79 -9.36 22.37
CA PRO A 198 1.32 -8.20 23.08
C PRO A 198 2.12 -7.30 22.14
N PHE A 199 2.03 -5.98 22.35
CA PHE A 199 2.91 -5.03 21.69
C PHE A 199 4.32 -5.16 22.27
N THR A 200 5.27 -5.48 21.40
CA THR A 200 6.69 -5.59 21.75
C THR A 200 7.52 -4.49 21.08
N PRO A 201 8.60 -3.98 21.72
CA PRO A 201 9.52 -3.07 21.07
C PRO A 201 10.12 -3.69 19.81
N THR A 202 10.37 -2.88 18.79
CA THR A 202 11.09 -3.34 17.60
C THR A 202 12.57 -3.66 17.92
N ASP A 203 13.12 -4.70 17.28
CA ASP A 203 14.56 -5.02 17.35
C ASP A 203 15.40 -4.01 16.58
N ASP A 204 14.81 -3.26 15.64
CA ASP A 204 15.47 -2.19 14.90
C ASP A 204 15.63 -0.91 15.73
N ARG A 205 16.70 -0.87 16.55
CA ARG A 205 17.00 0.23 17.47
C ARG A 205 17.13 1.60 16.78
N LYS A 206 17.49 1.63 15.50
CA LYS A 206 17.55 2.90 14.73
C LYS A 206 16.18 3.54 14.55
N LYS A 207 15.09 2.77 14.52
CA LYS A 207 13.73 3.32 14.53
C LYS A 207 13.38 3.98 15.85
N CYS A 208 14.03 3.57 16.94
CA CYS A 208 13.79 4.09 18.29
C CYS A 208 14.48 5.44 18.55
N GLU A 209 15.51 5.79 17.80
CA GLU A 209 16.29 7.03 18.02
C GLU A 209 15.42 8.30 17.96
N LEU A 210 14.46 8.35 17.03
CA LEU A 210 13.53 9.48 16.84
C LEU A 210 12.08 9.13 17.24
N CYS A 211 11.87 7.99 17.89
CA CYS A 211 10.53 7.56 18.29
C CYS A 211 10.05 8.38 19.50
N PRO A 212 8.86 9.03 19.44
CA PRO A 212 8.34 9.79 20.58
C PRO A 212 7.98 8.90 21.78
N TYR A 213 7.84 7.60 21.58
CA TYR A 213 7.48 6.63 22.62
C TYR A 213 8.69 5.85 23.17
N ARG A 214 9.94 6.20 22.79
CA ARG A 214 11.14 5.46 23.22
C ARG A 214 11.23 5.27 24.74
N MET A 215 10.84 6.31 25.50
CA MET A 215 10.84 6.25 26.96
C MET A 215 9.89 5.20 27.55
N LEU A 216 8.75 4.95 26.88
CA LEU A 216 7.82 3.88 27.28
C LEU A 216 8.40 2.48 27.07
N CYS A 217 9.35 2.35 26.14
CA CYS A 217 10.06 1.10 25.86
C CYS A 217 11.31 0.94 26.71
N GLY A 218 11.62 1.86 27.63
CA GLY A 218 12.82 1.82 28.45
C GLY A 218 14.14 2.07 27.68
N LEU A 219 14.10 2.89 26.61
CA LEU A 219 15.21 3.16 25.68
C LEU A 219 15.68 4.61 25.74
#